data_db6eabf8ca34a083fb7332fda55956b3
#
_entry.id   db6eabf8ca34a083fb7332fda55956b3
#
_cell.length_a   1.000
_cell.length_b   1.000
_cell.length_c   1.000
_cell.angle_alpha   90.00
_cell.angle_beta   90.00
_cell.angle_gamma   90.00
#
_symmetry.space_group_name_H-M   'P 1'
#
loop_
_entity.id
_entity.type
_entity.pdbx_description
1 polymer ?
#
loop_
_entity_poly.entity_id
_entity_poly.type
_entity_poly.pdbx_seq_one_letter_code
_entity_poly.pdbx_strand_id
1 'polypeptide(L)'
;MHRLIVSLLAALDAVIVVAVALLVALAPLAVVWIVVFGTAADWSALWPTGASVWMLGNLVPLGVTIPETLAIPLGIAQDAASFTIAPAPLALAALPVTFGVTSGARAAPAGSGPPGRTAGPLAFGAMAAGVALTASNEVVAYEVWQAILIPTAIYAGAVLGGGVVTAWRTGDDFVIDRLRLANETVAPAWRPVVPLIARGSAVAVTSVIGIGALLVALSLVLHGDQIVTLFQTAHVDALGATVLTLGQAAYLPTFIGWAIAWVAGPGFALGTGTVVSPVGTQLGVVPGIPVLGAL
;
A
#
# COMPACT_ATOMS: atom_id res chain seq x y z
N MET A 1 -15.15 31.84 -7.76
CA MET A 1 -15.49 31.25 -6.45
C MET A 1 -15.65 29.71 -6.54
N HIS A 2 -16.41 29.17 -7.47
CA HIS A 2 -16.64 27.72 -7.58
C HIS A 2 -15.36 26.87 -7.66
N ARG A 3 -14.39 27.23 -8.51
CA ARG A 3 -13.10 26.51 -8.66
C ARG A 3 -12.27 26.49 -7.39
N LEU A 4 -12.27 27.58 -6.61
CA LEU A 4 -11.57 27.66 -5.32
C LEU A 4 -12.20 26.70 -4.31
N ILE A 5 -13.51 26.63 -4.23
CA ILE A 5 -14.22 25.71 -3.33
C ILE A 5 -13.88 24.25 -3.67
N VAL A 6 -13.91 23.89 -4.95
CA VAL A 6 -13.57 22.51 -5.39
C VAL A 6 -12.10 22.18 -5.05
N SER A 7 -11.17 23.12 -5.28
CA SER A 7 -9.76 22.91 -4.93
C SER A 7 -9.55 22.75 -3.42
N LEU A 8 -10.24 23.56 -2.59
CA LEU A 8 -10.19 23.44 -1.13
C LEU A 8 -10.76 22.11 -0.64
N LEU A 9 -11.88 21.66 -1.21
CA LEU A 9 -12.47 20.37 -0.87
C LEU A 9 -11.54 19.21 -1.27
N ALA A 10 -10.92 19.26 -2.44
CA ALA A 10 -9.95 18.26 -2.86
C ALA A 10 -8.70 18.23 -1.95
N ALA A 11 -8.22 19.38 -1.51
CA ALA A 11 -7.12 19.47 -0.55
C ALA A 11 -7.53 18.92 0.82
N LEU A 12 -8.75 19.24 1.30
CA LEU A 12 -9.29 18.72 2.55
C LEU A 12 -9.44 17.18 2.49
N ASP A 13 -9.95 16.64 1.39
CA ASP A 13 -10.03 15.20 1.17
C ASP A 13 -8.64 14.55 1.34
N ALA A 14 -7.60 15.13 0.75
CA ALA A 14 -6.24 14.62 0.84
C ALA A 14 -5.71 14.63 2.28
N VAL A 15 -5.95 15.69 3.03
CA VAL A 15 -5.57 15.79 4.45
C VAL A 15 -6.29 14.72 5.28
N ILE A 16 -7.59 14.54 5.06
CA ILE A 16 -8.39 13.51 5.75
C ILE A 16 -7.83 12.12 5.45
N VAL A 17 -7.51 11.83 4.19
CA VAL A 17 -6.97 10.52 3.78
C VAL A 17 -5.66 10.22 4.49
N VAL A 18 -4.71 11.16 4.51
CA VAL A 18 -3.44 10.97 5.22
C VAL A 18 -3.66 10.79 6.71
N ALA A 19 -4.52 11.62 7.32
CA ALA A 19 -4.84 11.50 8.74
C ALA A 19 -5.47 10.15 9.10
N VAL A 20 -6.44 9.68 8.30
CA VAL A 20 -7.08 8.37 8.51
C VAL A 20 -6.07 7.24 8.33
N ALA A 21 -5.23 7.30 7.28
CA ALA A 21 -4.22 6.27 7.04
C ALA A 21 -3.17 6.21 8.16
N LEU A 22 -2.75 7.36 8.68
CA LEU A 22 -1.87 7.44 9.85
C LEU A 22 -2.56 6.89 11.11
N LEU A 23 -3.83 7.21 11.33
CA LEU A 23 -4.60 6.66 12.46
C LEU A 23 -4.71 5.14 12.39
N VAL A 24 -4.96 4.58 11.21
CA VAL A 24 -5.00 3.12 11.00
C VAL A 24 -3.67 2.47 11.34
N ALA A 25 -2.54 3.13 11.06
CA ALA A 25 -1.23 2.63 11.43
C ALA A 25 -0.91 2.83 12.93
N LEU A 26 -1.23 4.00 13.48
CA LEU A 26 -0.88 4.37 14.85
C LEU A 26 -1.79 3.74 15.90
N ALA A 27 -3.09 3.54 15.63
CA ALA A 27 -4.02 3.06 16.65
C ALA A 27 -3.64 1.68 17.21
N PRO A 28 -3.37 0.63 16.40
CA PRO A 28 -2.95 -0.65 16.94
C PRO A 28 -1.59 -0.57 17.66
N LEU A 29 -0.66 0.25 17.16
CA LEU A 29 0.62 0.48 17.81
C LEU A 29 0.44 1.16 19.18
N ALA A 30 -0.40 2.19 19.28
CA ALA A 30 -0.69 2.87 20.54
C ALA A 30 -1.30 1.90 21.58
N VAL A 31 -2.18 1.00 21.15
CA VAL A 31 -2.74 -0.03 22.04
C VAL A 31 -1.63 -0.95 22.58
N VAL A 32 -0.72 -1.41 21.71
CA VAL A 32 0.44 -2.21 22.13
C VAL A 32 1.32 -1.41 23.10
N TRP A 33 1.61 -0.13 22.80
CA TRP A 33 2.39 0.74 23.68
C TRP A 33 1.80 0.85 25.07
N ILE A 34 0.48 1.07 25.17
CA ILE A 34 -0.20 1.20 26.46
C ILE A 34 -0.22 -0.12 27.25
N VAL A 35 -0.53 -1.24 26.58
CA VAL A 35 -0.79 -2.51 27.27
C VAL A 35 0.50 -3.27 27.57
N VAL A 36 1.47 -3.28 26.63
CA VAL A 36 2.71 -4.06 26.77
C VAL A 36 3.76 -3.28 27.57
N PHE A 37 3.96 -2.00 27.26
CA PHE A 37 5.03 -1.19 27.88
C PHE A 37 4.53 -0.31 29.03
N GLY A 38 3.24 0.00 29.08
CA GLY A 38 2.64 0.79 30.15
C GLY A 38 3.32 2.14 30.39
N THR A 39 3.66 2.43 31.65
CA THR A 39 4.33 3.69 32.04
C THR A 39 5.81 3.74 31.66
N ALA A 40 6.43 2.60 31.31
CA ALA A 40 7.82 2.53 30.87
C ALA A 40 7.97 2.77 29.36
N ALA A 41 6.87 2.96 28.63
CA ALA A 41 6.87 3.19 27.19
C ALA A 41 7.59 4.47 26.79
N ASP A 42 8.47 4.39 25.82
CA ASP A 42 9.02 5.58 25.15
C ASP A 42 8.03 6.08 24.10
N TRP A 43 7.22 7.06 24.49
CA TRP A 43 6.21 7.65 23.62
C TRP A 43 6.80 8.42 22.44
N SER A 44 8.08 8.85 22.54
CA SER A 44 8.74 9.53 21.42
C SER A 44 8.95 8.62 20.21
N ALA A 45 9.07 7.30 20.43
CA ALA A 45 9.25 6.31 19.38
C ALA A 45 7.94 5.94 18.66
N LEU A 46 6.76 6.23 19.22
CA LEU A 46 5.47 5.87 18.64
C LEU A 46 5.24 6.55 17.28
N TRP A 47 5.52 7.84 17.19
CA TRP A 47 5.31 8.60 15.95
C TRP A 47 6.21 8.11 14.80
N PRO A 48 7.54 8.01 14.96
CA PRO A 48 8.41 7.48 13.90
C PRO A 48 8.03 6.07 13.47
N THR A 49 7.63 5.21 14.42
CA THR A 49 7.20 3.83 14.12
C THR A 49 5.92 3.82 13.28
N GLY A 50 4.90 4.56 13.69
CA GLY A 50 3.64 4.63 12.94
C GLY A 50 3.80 5.27 11.56
N ALA A 51 4.63 6.32 11.47
CA ALA A 51 4.97 6.95 10.20
C ALA A 51 5.74 5.97 9.28
N SER A 52 6.65 5.16 9.82
CA SER A 52 7.36 4.11 9.06
C SER A 52 6.39 3.06 8.52
N VAL A 53 5.43 2.60 9.33
CA VAL A 53 4.37 1.68 8.87
C VAL A 53 3.53 2.32 7.77
N TRP A 54 3.18 3.60 7.90
CA TRP A 54 2.45 4.33 6.87
C TRP A 54 3.25 4.46 5.58
N MET A 55 4.54 4.80 5.66
CA MET A 55 5.44 4.89 4.50
C MET A 55 5.57 3.53 3.81
N LEU A 56 5.82 2.45 4.56
CA LEU A 56 5.88 1.10 4.02
C LEU A 56 4.56 0.71 3.33
N GLY A 57 3.42 1.02 3.95
CA GLY A 57 2.10 0.81 3.37
C GLY A 57 1.87 1.56 2.05
N ASN A 58 2.59 2.64 1.83
CA ASN A 58 2.60 3.42 0.59
C ASN A 58 3.79 3.08 -0.33
N LEU A 59 4.33 1.88 -0.26
CA LEU A 59 5.40 1.33 -1.12
C LEU A 59 6.77 2.02 -0.98
N VAL A 60 7.03 2.71 0.12
CA VAL A 60 8.35 3.28 0.40
C VAL A 60 9.22 2.20 1.06
N PRO A 61 10.36 1.81 0.46
CA PRO A 61 11.26 0.84 1.08
C PRO A 61 11.93 1.45 2.33
N LEU A 62 12.07 0.64 3.37
CA LEU A 62 12.65 1.04 4.65
C LEU A 62 13.92 0.24 4.93
N GLY A 63 15.03 0.91 5.14
CA GLY A 63 16.25 0.33 5.70
C GLY A 63 16.12 0.23 7.22
N VAL A 64 16.27 -0.96 7.77
CA VAL A 64 16.24 -1.17 9.22
C VAL A 64 17.64 -1.51 9.69
N THR A 65 18.11 -0.81 10.72
CA THR A 65 19.39 -1.09 11.38
C THR A 65 19.12 -1.33 12.87
N ILE A 66 19.34 -2.56 13.30
CA ILE A 66 19.20 -2.93 14.71
C ILE A 66 20.44 -2.44 15.47
N PRO A 67 20.28 -1.57 16.48
CA PRO A 67 21.40 -1.09 17.27
C PRO A 67 22.15 -2.25 17.96
N GLU A 68 23.48 -2.15 18.09
CA GLU A 68 24.31 -3.19 18.73
C GLU A 68 23.84 -3.53 20.16
N THR A 69 23.31 -2.54 20.87
CA THR A 69 22.72 -2.70 22.21
C THR A 69 21.56 -3.70 22.26
N LEU A 70 20.88 -3.92 21.15
CA LEU A 70 19.79 -4.89 21.01
C LEU A 70 20.24 -6.13 20.23
N ALA A 71 21.13 -5.99 19.25
CA ALA A 71 21.59 -7.10 18.42
C ALA A 71 22.38 -8.13 19.24
N ILE A 72 23.29 -7.68 20.12
CA ILE A 72 24.13 -8.56 20.93
C ILE A 72 23.30 -9.43 21.89
N PRO A 73 22.39 -8.88 22.72
CA PRO A 73 21.56 -9.70 23.62
C PRO A 73 20.63 -10.68 22.89
N LEU A 74 20.22 -10.35 21.66
CA LEU A 74 19.35 -11.18 20.83
C LEU A 74 20.13 -12.21 20.00
N GLY A 75 21.47 -12.22 20.07
CA GLY A 75 22.31 -13.13 19.30
C GLY A 75 22.28 -12.88 17.79
N ILE A 76 21.94 -11.66 17.37
CA ILE A 76 21.87 -11.28 15.96
C ILE A 76 23.28 -10.92 15.48
N ALA A 77 23.74 -11.62 14.43
CA ALA A 77 25.04 -11.34 13.82
C ALA A 77 25.03 -9.93 13.16
N GLN A 78 26.18 -9.25 13.17
CA GLN A 78 26.29 -7.87 12.68
C GLN A 78 25.89 -7.71 11.21
N ASP A 79 26.15 -8.70 10.37
CA ASP A 79 25.76 -8.75 8.96
C ASP A 79 24.25 -8.90 8.76
N ALA A 80 23.55 -9.50 9.75
CA ALA A 80 22.10 -9.63 9.77
C ALA A 80 21.38 -8.46 10.48
N ALA A 81 22.13 -7.57 11.15
CA ALA A 81 21.56 -6.45 11.89
C ALA A 81 21.08 -5.29 11.00
N SER A 82 21.40 -5.28 9.71
CA SER A 82 20.96 -4.28 8.75
C SER A 82 20.31 -4.95 7.54
N PHE A 83 19.05 -4.60 7.26
CA PHE A 83 18.28 -5.15 6.16
C PHE A 83 17.25 -4.14 5.63
N THR A 84 16.76 -4.35 4.41
CA THR A 84 15.72 -3.51 3.80
C THR A 84 14.39 -4.24 3.76
N ILE A 85 13.33 -3.59 4.26
CA ILE A 85 11.96 -4.06 4.14
C ILE A 85 11.34 -3.35 2.92
N ALA A 86 11.10 -4.09 1.85
CA ALA A 86 10.45 -3.60 0.64
C ALA A 86 8.99 -4.09 0.48
N PRO A 87 8.61 -5.30 0.94
CA PRO A 87 7.23 -5.77 0.83
C PRO A 87 6.27 -4.83 1.58
N ALA A 88 5.36 -4.20 0.85
CA ALA A 88 4.39 -3.28 1.42
C ALA A 88 3.11 -3.99 1.86
N PRO A 89 2.49 -3.65 3.01
CA PRO A 89 1.14 -4.05 3.36
C PRO A 89 0.12 -3.31 2.49
N LEU A 90 -0.13 -3.82 1.28
CA LEU A 90 -0.91 -3.14 0.23
C LEU A 90 -2.35 -2.78 0.64
N ALA A 91 -2.90 -3.39 1.69
CA ALA A 91 -4.20 -2.96 2.22
C ALA A 91 -4.17 -1.51 2.72
N LEU A 92 -3.02 -1.02 3.22
CA LEU A 92 -2.87 0.39 3.61
C LEU A 92 -2.83 1.30 2.37
N ALA A 93 -2.21 0.88 1.27
CA ALA A 93 -2.23 1.62 0.01
C ALA A 93 -3.65 1.70 -0.61
N ALA A 94 -4.53 0.78 -0.28
CA ALA A 94 -5.91 0.82 -0.75
C ALA A 94 -6.67 2.07 -0.25
N LEU A 95 -6.31 2.63 0.91
CA LEU A 95 -6.92 3.85 1.44
C LEU A 95 -6.68 5.05 0.52
N PRO A 96 -5.43 5.50 0.26
CA PRO A 96 -5.21 6.63 -0.64
C PRO A 96 -5.72 6.36 -2.06
N VAL A 97 -5.70 5.11 -2.53
CA VAL A 97 -6.24 4.77 -3.87
C VAL A 97 -7.76 4.94 -3.90
N THR A 98 -8.50 4.37 -2.98
CA THR A 98 -9.98 4.44 -2.98
C THR A 98 -10.48 5.87 -2.78
N PHE A 99 -9.88 6.60 -1.84
CA PHE A 99 -10.23 8.00 -1.63
C PHE A 99 -9.80 8.89 -2.80
N GLY A 100 -8.62 8.65 -3.38
CA GLY A 100 -8.15 9.36 -4.56
C GLY A 100 -9.09 9.19 -5.76
N VAL A 101 -9.51 7.96 -6.06
CA VAL A 101 -10.49 7.67 -7.12
C VAL A 101 -11.80 8.41 -6.88
N THR A 102 -12.33 8.40 -5.66
CA THR A 102 -13.58 9.08 -5.32
C THR A 102 -13.44 10.61 -5.37
N SER A 103 -12.32 11.17 -4.94
CA SER A 103 -12.03 12.60 -5.01
C SER A 103 -11.92 13.06 -6.46
N GLY A 104 -11.20 12.31 -7.31
CA GLY A 104 -11.09 12.57 -8.74
C GLY A 104 -12.45 12.47 -9.47
N ALA A 105 -13.26 11.47 -9.11
CA ALA A 105 -14.60 11.29 -9.66
C ALA A 105 -15.53 12.46 -9.32
N ARG A 106 -15.42 13.05 -8.15
CA ARG A 106 -16.20 14.24 -7.73
C ARG A 106 -15.73 15.53 -8.39
N ALA A 107 -14.42 15.66 -8.63
CA ALA A 107 -13.83 16.84 -9.25
C ALA A 107 -14.14 16.96 -10.75
N ALA A 108 -14.37 15.86 -11.47
CA ALA A 108 -14.60 15.83 -12.90
C ALA A 108 -15.86 16.61 -13.31
N PRO A 109 -17.07 16.33 -12.81
CA PRO A 109 -18.30 17.04 -13.22
C PRO A 109 -18.37 18.47 -12.68
N ALA A 110 -17.55 18.82 -11.69
CA ALA A 110 -17.51 20.16 -11.13
C ALA A 110 -16.87 21.21 -12.06
N GLY A 111 -16.40 20.82 -13.25
CA GLY A 111 -15.82 21.75 -14.23
C GLY A 111 -14.60 22.54 -13.68
N SER A 112 -13.95 22.01 -12.66
CA SER A 112 -12.90 22.70 -11.91
C SER A 112 -11.59 22.86 -12.72
N GLY A 113 -11.47 22.15 -13.83
CA GLY A 113 -10.27 22.18 -14.69
C GLY A 113 -9.02 21.65 -13.98
N PRO A 114 -7.81 22.00 -14.49
CA PRO A 114 -6.56 21.53 -13.91
C PRO A 114 -6.38 21.85 -12.41
N PRO A 115 -6.75 23.06 -11.89
CA PRO A 115 -6.55 23.37 -10.47
C PRO A 115 -7.28 22.44 -9.51
N GLY A 116 -8.50 22.00 -9.83
CA GLY A 116 -9.26 21.10 -8.98
C GLY A 116 -8.68 19.67 -8.94
N ARG A 117 -7.95 19.26 -9.98
CA ARG A 117 -7.32 17.94 -10.06
C ARG A 117 -5.93 17.91 -9.43
N THR A 118 -5.25 19.06 -9.34
CA THR A 118 -3.89 19.14 -8.79
C THR A 118 -3.87 19.50 -7.31
N ALA A 119 -4.88 20.19 -6.80
CA ALA A 119 -4.93 20.64 -5.40
C ALA A 119 -4.87 19.48 -4.39
N GLY A 120 -5.60 18.39 -4.64
CA GLY A 120 -5.56 17.18 -3.80
C GLY A 120 -4.17 16.53 -3.77
N PRO A 121 -3.58 16.16 -4.91
CA PRO A 121 -2.22 15.63 -4.97
C PRO A 121 -1.15 16.54 -4.33
N LEU A 122 -1.24 17.85 -4.53
CA LEU A 122 -0.30 18.80 -3.90
C LEU A 122 -0.46 18.82 -2.38
N ALA A 123 -1.68 18.82 -1.87
CA ALA A 123 -1.94 18.76 -0.44
C ALA A 123 -1.47 17.43 0.16
N PHE A 124 -1.71 16.31 -0.54
CA PHE A 124 -1.22 14.99 -0.14
C PHE A 124 0.32 14.96 -0.08
N GLY A 125 0.99 15.50 -1.09
CA GLY A 125 2.45 15.61 -1.14
C GLY A 125 3.02 16.48 -0.01
N ALA A 126 2.35 17.59 0.32
CA ALA A 126 2.73 18.43 1.46
C ALA A 126 2.59 17.68 2.80
N MET A 127 1.52 16.90 2.97
CA MET A 127 1.36 16.04 4.15
C MET A 127 2.39 14.91 4.20
N ALA A 128 2.68 14.26 3.07
CA ALA A 128 3.72 13.24 2.96
C ALA A 128 5.11 13.81 3.30
N ALA A 129 5.40 15.03 2.86
CA ALA A 129 6.63 15.74 3.23
C ALA A 129 6.68 16.02 4.75
N GLY A 130 5.57 16.46 5.35
CA GLY A 130 5.47 16.63 6.80
C GLY A 130 5.76 15.33 7.56
N VAL A 131 5.17 14.21 7.14
CA VAL A 131 5.43 12.90 7.72
C VAL A 131 6.91 12.52 7.56
N ALA A 132 7.46 12.62 6.33
CA ALA A 132 8.84 12.23 6.05
C ALA A 132 9.87 13.08 6.83
N LEU A 133 9.63 14.37 7.01
CA LEU A 133 10.57 15.25 7.72
C LEU A 133 10.51 15.11 9.25
N THR A 134 9.39 14.61 9.80
CA THR A 134 9.19 14.49 11.25
C THR A 134 9.38 13.06 11.78
N ALA A 135 9.48 12.05 10.90
CA ALA A 135 9.53 10.64 11.26
C ALA A 135 10.96 10.07 11.34
N SER A 136 12.00 10.91 11.21
CA SER A 136 13.39 10.45 11.24
C SER A 136 13.73 9.80 12.60
N ASN A 137 14.41 8.65 12.57
CA ASN A 137 14.94 7.96 13.74
C ASN A 137 16.22 7.20 13.37
N GLU A 138 16.94 6.68 14.38
CA GLU A 138 18.21 6.00 14.17
C GLU A 138 18.05 4.53 13.70
N VAL A 139 16.86 3.95 13.87
CA VAL A 139 16.59 2.53 13.57
C VAL A 139 16.11 2.33 12.15
N VAL A 140 15.31 3.28 11.64
CA VAL A 140 14.68 3.18 10.31
C VAL A 140 15.16 4.32 9.42
N ALA A 141 15.86 3.95 8.36
CA ALA A 141 16.31 4.86 7.32
C ALA A 141 15.42 4.75 6.08
N TYR A 142 15.16 5.85 5.42
CA TYR A 142 14.44 5.93 4.16
C TYR A 142 14.92 7.13 3.34
N GLU A 143 14.73 7.06 2.03
CA GLU A 143 15.01 8.15 1.13
C GLU A 143 13.85 9.18 1.17
N VAL A 144 14.12 10.40 1.65
CA VAL A 144 13.09 11.44 1.83
C VAL A 144 12.31 11.71 0.55
N TRP A 145 12.99 11.74 -0.61
CA TRP A 145 12.32 11.97 -1.89
C TRP A 145 11.36 10.83 -2.25
N GLN A 146 11.70 9.56 -1.93
CA GLN A 146 10.81 8.42 -2.13
C GLN A 146 9.60 8.49 -1.20
N ALA A 147 9.81 8.84 0.07
CA ALA A 147 8.76 9.00 1.07
C ALA A 147 7.74 10.11 0.71
N ILE A 148 8.14 11.07 -0.11
CA ILE A 148 7.25 12.14 -0.60
C ILE A 148 6.62 11.75 -1.94
N LEU A 149 7.45 11.36 -2.93
CA LEU A 149 6.99 11.21 -4.31
C LEU A 149 6.18 9.94 -4.53
N ILE A 150 6.54 8.80 -3.91
CA ILE A 150 5.84 7.53 -4.16
C ILE A 150 4.40 7.59 -3.66
N PRO A 151 4.10 7.93 -2.39
CA PRO A 151 2.74 8.08 -1.90
C PRO A 151 1.93 9.11 -2.68
N THR A 152 2.56 10.24 -3.02
CA THR A 152 1.92 11.30 -3.81
C THR A 152 1.57 10.83 -5.21
N ALA A 153 2.45 10.09 -5.88
CA ALA A 153 2.20 9.55 -7.22
C ALA A 153 1.06 8.52 -7.21
N ILE A 154 0.99 7.67 -6.17
CA ILE A 154 -0.12 6.71 -5.98
C ILE A 154 -1.45 7.46 -5.86
N TYR A 155 -1.53 8.45 -4.97
CA TYR A 155 -2.73 9.25 -4.78
C TYR A 155 -3.10 10.06 -6.04
N ALA A 156 -2.12 10.71 -6.67
CA ALA A 156 -2.33 11.46 -7.91
C ALA A 156 -2.83 10.57 -9.06
N GLY A 157 -2.24 9.39 -9.22
CA GLY A 157 -2.70 8.39 -10.19
C GLY A 157 -4.14 7.95 -9.94
N ALA A 158 -4.52 7.75 -8.69
CA ALA A 158 -5.89 7.42 -8.30
C ALA A 158 -6.87 8.55 -8.59
N VAL A 159 -6.51 9.80 -8.26
CA VAL A 159 -7.32 11.00 -8.57
C VAL A 159 -7.51 11.16 -10.07
N LEU A 160 -6.42 11.02 -10.85
CA LEU A 160 -6.49 11.11 -12.31
C LEU A 160 -7.34 9.97 -12.89
N GLY A 161 -7.15 8.74 -12.42
CA GLY A 161 -7.92 7.59 -12.87
C GLY A 161 -9.42 7.74 -12.62
N GLY A 162 -9.80 8.14 -11.40
CA GLY A 162 -11.19 8.41 -11.03
C GLY A 162 -11.80 9.54 -11.86
N GLY A 163 -11.04 10.61 -12.05
CA GLY A 163 -11.44 11.75 -12.90
C GLY A 163 -11.65 11.35 -14.35
N VAL A 164 -10.72 10.60 -14.95
CA VAL A 164 -10.82 10.12 -16.34
C VAL A 164 -12.02 9.20 -16.53
N VAL A 165 -12.20 8.22 -15.65
CA VAL A 165 -13.35 7.28 -15.75
C VAL A 165 -14.68 8.01 -15.66
N THR A 166 -14.80 8.98 -14.76
CA THR A 166 -16.03 9.76 -14.59
C THR A 166 -16.26 10.68 -15.79
N ALA A 167 -15.25 11.44 -16.20
CA ALA A 167 -15.35 12.31 -17.36
C ALA A 167 -15.70 11.54 -18.65
N TRP A 168 -15.16 10.32 -18.79
CA TRP A 168 -15.53 9.45 -19.91
C TRP A 168 -17.02 9.07 -19.90
N ARG A 169 -17.58 8.88 -18.71
CA ARG A 169 -19.01 8.53 -18.56
C ARG A 169 -19.93 9.74 -18.71
N THR A 170 -19.56 10.90 -18.18
CA THR A 170 -20.41 12.10 -18.14
C THR A 170 -20.23 12.99 -19.36
N GLY A 171 -19.07 12.99 -20.01
CA GLY A 171 -18.78 13.82 -21.17
C GLY A 171 -18.47 15.28 -20.85
N ASP A 172 -18.13 15.61 -19.59
CA ASP A 172 -17.97 16.99 -19.13
C ASP A 172 -16.49 17.45 -19.06
N ASP A 173 -15.60 16.91 -19.90
CA ASP A 173 -14.18 17.24 -19.87
C ASP A 173 -13.61 17.55 -21.24
N PHE A 174 -12.96 18.72 -21.36
CA PHE A 174 -12.35 19.19 -22.60
C PHE A 174 -11.36 18.19 -23.25
N VAL A 175 -10.58 17.46 -22.45
CA VAL A 175 -9.64 16.44 -22.94
C VAL A 175 -10.41 15.22 -23.46
N ILE A 176 -11.42 14.79 -22.70
CA ILE A 176 -12.27 13.65 -23.07
C ILE A 176 -13.09 13.98 -24.32
N ASP A 177 -13.62 15.20 -24.43
CA ASP A 177 -14.34 15.65 -25.63
C ASP A 177 -13.44 15.65 -26.85
N ARG A 178 -12.18 16.09 -26.74
CA ARG A 178 -11.20 15.98 -27.82
C ARG A 178 -10.88 14.53 -28.20
N LEU A 179 -10.76 13.65 -27.22
CA LEU A 179 -10.55 12.20 -27.47
C LEU A 179 -11.79 11.58 -28.13
N ARG A 180 -12.98 11.98 -27.73
CA ARG A 180 -14.25 11.55 -28.39
C ARG A 180 -14.33 12.05 -29.83
N LEU A 181 -14.07 13.33 -30.07
CA LEU A 181 -14.00 13.91 -31.40
C LEU A 181 -12.95 13.19 -32.26
N ALA A 182 -11.77 12.92 -31.72
CA ALA A 182 -10.78 12.13 -32.42
C ALA A 182 -11.26 10.70 -32.72
N ASN A 183 -12.03 10.09 -31.82
CA ASN A 183 -12.63 8.77 -32.06
C ASN A 183 -13.74 8.81 -33.11
N GLU A 184 -14.42 9.95 -33.29
CA GLU A 184 -15.41 10.12 -34.36
C GLU A 184 -14.79 10.16 -35.76
N THR A 185 -13.51 10.54 -35.88
CA THR A 185 -12.76 10.48 -37.13
C THR A 185 -12.32 9.07 -37.51
N VAL A 186 -12.36 8.14 -36.55
CA VAL A 186 -12.04 6.72 -36.77
C VAL A 186 -13.18 6.01 -37.49
N ALA A 187 -12.85 5.11 -38.42
CA ALA A 187 -13.84 4.33 -39.13
C ALA A 187 -14.83 3.63 -38.19
N PRO A 188 -16.14 3.58 -38.49
CA PRO A 188 -17.17 3.06 -37.57
C PRO A 188 -16.87 1.64 -37.03
N ALA A 189 -16.22 0.80 -37.83
CA ALA A 189 -15.81 -0.57 -37.42
C ALA A 189 -14.82 -0.61 -36.25
N TRP A 190 -14.02 0.43 -36.06
CA TRP A 190 -13.00 0.50 -35.00
C TRP A 190 -13.44 1.22 -33.73
N ARG A 191 -14.55 1.95 -33.77
CA ARG A 191 -15.08 2.71 -32.62
C ARG A 191 -15.34 1.85 -31.36
N PRO A 192 -15.88 0.61 -31.48
CA PRO A 192 -16.13 -0.23 -30.32
C PRO A 192 -14.86 -0.88 -29.73
N VAL A 193 -13.70 -0.79 -30.39
CA VAL A 193 -12.48 -1.49 -29.98
C VAL A 193 -11.97 -1.00 -28.63
N VAL A 194 -11.94 0.31 -28.39
CA VAL A 194 -11.44 0.88 -27.10
C VAL A 194 -12.29 0.41 -25.90
N PRO A 195 -13.63 0.54 -25.90
CA PRO A 195 -14.43 0.03 -24.79
C PRO A 195 -14.39 -1.51 -24.68
N LEU A 196 -14.21 -2.21 -25.79
CA LEU A 196 -14.06 -3.68 -25.78
C LEU A 196 -12.75 -4.11 -25.10
N ILE A 197 -11.64 -3.45 -25.45
CA ILE A 197 -10.33 -3.67 -24.80
C ILE A 197 -10.44 -3.34 -23.31
N ALA A 198 -11.04 -2.20 -22.94
CA ALA A 198 -11.18 -1.82 -21.54
C ALA A 198 -11.97 -2.86 -20.71
N ARG A 199 -13.08 -3.37 -21.27
CA ARG A 199 -13.87 -4.42 -20.62
C ARG A 199 -13.12 -5.74 -20.56
N GLY A 200 -12.49 -6.16 -21.65
CA GLY A 200 -11.70 -7.38 -21.71
C GLY A 200 -10.53 -7.34 -20.72
N SER A 201 -9.81 -6.23 -20.65
CA SER A 201 -8.73 -6.03 -19.68
C SER A 201 -9.24 -6.06 -18.24
N ALA A 202 -10.38 -5.42 -17.95
CA ALA A 202 -10.97 -5.45 -16.62
C ALA A 202 -11.34 -6.88 -16.19
N VAL A 203 -11.96 -7.66 -17.08
CA VAL A 203 -12.30 -9.07 -16.82
C VAL A 203 -11.02 -9.89 -16.60
N ALA A 204 -10.01 -9.74 -17.46
CA ALA A 204 -8.75 -10.47 -17.36
C ALA A 204 -8.04 -10.16 -16.01
N VAL A 205 -7.90 -8.88 -15.66
CA VAL A 205 -7.28 -8.45 -14.39
C VAL A 205 -8.06 -8.99 -13.19
N THR A 206 -9.38 -8.87 -13.20
CA THR A 206 -10.22 -9.38 -12.09
C THR A 206 -10.11 -10.90 -11.96
N SER A 207 -10.07 -11.63 -13.08
CA SER A 207 -9.90 -13.09 -13.07
C SER A 207 -8.54 -13.49 -12.50
N VAL A 208 -7.47 -12.83 -12.90
CA VAL A 208 -6.12 -13.09 -12.37
C VAL A 208 -6.03 -12.81 -10.87
N ILE A 209 -6.63 -11.69 -10.41
CA ILE A 209 -6.72 -11.37 -8.97
C ILE A 209 -7.53 -12.45 -8.23
N GLY A 210 -8.66 -12.89 -8.83
CA GLY A 210 -9.48 -13.95 -8.25
C GLY A 210 -8.75 -15.30 -8.11
N ILE A 211 -7.96 -15.67 -9.11
CA ILE A 211 -7.10 -16.88 -9.06
C ILE A 211 -6.06 -16.73 -7.94
N GLY A 212 -5.36 -15.60 -7.86
CA GLY A 212 -4.39 -15.33 -6.81
C GLY A 212 -5.01 -15.38 -5.41
N ALA A 213 -6.19 -14.77 -5.24
CA ALA A 213 -6.93 -14.80 -3.97
C ALA A 213 -7.36 -16.21 -3.57
N LEU A 214 -7.82 -17.01 -4.53
CA LEU A 214 -8.18 -18.41 -4.31
C LEU A 214 -6.97 -19.24 -3.86
N LEU A 215 -5.83 -19.04 -4.48
CA LEU A 215 -4.58 -19.74 -4.12
C LEU A 215 -4.12 -19.37 -2.70
N VAL A 216 -4.17 -18.09 -2.34
CA VAL A 216 -3.85 -17.63 -0.98
C VAL A 216 -4.82 -18.26 0.03
N ALA A 217 -6.13 -18.22 -0.24
CA ALA A 217 -7.12 -18.82 0.63
C ALA A 217 -6.90 -20.33 0.81
N LEU A 218 -6.61 -21.03 -0.29
CA LEU A 218 -6.34 -22.47 -0.24
C LEU A 218 -5.05 -22.76 0.56
N SER A 219 -3.99 -21.99 0.35
CA SER A 219 -2.73 -22.14 1.08
C SER A 219 -2.93 -21.91 2.59
N LEU A 220 -3.66 -20.86 2.99
CA LEU A 220 -3.98 -20.60 4.41
C LEU A 220 -4.77 -21.74 5.06
N VAL A 221 -5.67 -22.37 4.32
CA VAL A 221 -6.45 -23.52 4.84
C VAL A 221 -5.60 -24.78 4.94
N LEU A 222 -4.78 -25.07 3.94
CA LEU A 222 -3.97 -26.29 3.88
C LEU A 222 -2.80 -26.28 4.88
N HIS A 223 -2.25 -25.11 5.19
CA HIS A 223 -1.09 -24.96 6.10
C HIS A 223 -1.49 -24.27 7.43
N GLY A 224 -2.75 -24.32 7.80
CA GLY A 224 -3.25 -23.72 9.02
C GLY A 224 -2.59 -24.25 10.30
N ASP A 225 -2.18 -25.50 10.33
CA ASP A 225 -1.43 -26.14 11.41
C ASP A 225 -0.05 -25.48 11.61
N GLN A 226 0.67 -25.20 10.54
CA GLN A 226 1.97 -24.50 10.57
C GLN A 226 1.81 -23.07 11.08
N ILE A 227 0.77 -22.36 10.62
CA ILE A 227 0.46 -21.00 11.08
C ILE A 227 0.20 -21.00 12.60
N VAL A 228 -0.63 -21.94 13.09
CA VAL A 228 -0.94 -22.07 14.52
C VAL A 228 0.34 -22.38 15.33
N THR A 229 1.18 -23.28 14.82
CA THR A 229 2.46 -23.61 15.46
C THR A 229 3.37 -22.40 15.59
N LEU A 230 3.46 -21.58 14.55
CA LEU A 230 4.26 -20.34 14.57
C LEU A 230 3.68 -19.29 15.54
N PHE A 231 2.36 -19.18 15.68
CA PHE A 231 1.74 -18.35 16.72
C PHE A 231 2.08 -18.85 18.14
N GLN A 232 2.05 -20.16 18.36
CA GLN A 232 2.39 -20.74 19.65
C GLN A 232 3.87 -20.55 20.01
N THR A 233 4.78 -20.69 19.04
CA THR A 233 6.22 -20.46 19.25
C THR A 233 6.58 -19.00 19.46
N ALA A 234 5.78 -18.07 18.93
CA ALA A 234 5.97 -16.63 19.15
C ALA A 234 5.67 -16.18 20.59
N HIS A 235 5.04 -17.03 21.44
CA HIS A 235 4.73 -16.76 22.84
C HIS A 235 4.02 -15.41 23.07
N VAL A 236 3.20 -14.97 22.11
CA VAL A 236 2.42 -13.73 22.20
C VAL A 236 1.13 -13.96 22.99
N ASP A 237 0.75 -12.97 23.78
CA ASP A 237 -0.55 -12.95 24.45
C ASP A 237 -1.71 -12.71 23.47
N ALA A 238 -2.95 -12.74 23.93
CA ALA A 238 -4.13 -12.57 23.08
C ALA A 238 -4.13 -11.21 22.34
N LEU A 239 -3.64 -10.14 22.97
CA LEU A 239 -3.54 -8.83 22.37
C LEU A 239 -2.46 -8.81 21.27
N GLY A 240 -1.28 -9.33 21.59
CA GLY A 240 -0.17 -9.45 20.63
C GLY A 240 -0.57 -10.30 19.42
N ALA A 241 -1.27 -11.43 19.65
CA ALA A 241 -1.80 -12.27 18.58
C ALA A 241 -2.80 -11.52 17.70
N THR A 242 -3.67 -10.69 18.29
CA THR A 242 -4.65 -9.89 17.55
C THR A 242 -3.95 -8.84 16.68
N VAL A 243 -3.01 -8.08 17.24
CA VAL A 243 -2.27 -7.05 16.50
C VAL A 243 -1.42 -7.67 15.39
N LEU A 244 -0.77 -8.81 15.66
CA LEU A 244 -0.01 -9.56 14.66
C LEU A 244 -0.91 -10.04 13.52
N THR A 245 -2.11 -10.56 13.84
CA THR A 245 -3.09 -10.99 12.84
C THR A 245 -3.57 -9.82 11.98
N LEU A 246 -3.86 -8.67 12.58
CA LEU A 246 -4.24 -7.45 11.84
C LEU A 246 -3.10 -6.97 10.93
N GLY A 247 -1.86 -6.99 11.43
CA GLY A 247 -0.69 -6.68 10.64
C GLY A 247 -0.54 -7.62 9.43
N GLN A 248 -0.70 -8.93 9.64
CA GLN A 248 -0.64 -9.92 8.56
C GLN A 248 -1.81 -9.78 7.58
N ALA A 249 -3.02 -9.46 8.06
CA ALA A 249 -4.18 -9.20 7.21
C ALA A 249 -3.95 -8.00 6.27
N ALA A 250 -3.17 -6.99 6.71
CA ALA A 250 -2.80 -5.87 5.85
C ALA A 250 -1.92 -6.29 4.66
N TYR A 251 -1.24 -7.43 4.73
CA TYR A 251 -0.45 -8.02 3.65
C TYR A 251 -1.25 -8.93 2.70
N LEU A 252 -2.52 -9.25 2.98
CA LEU A 252 -3.29 -10.15 2.11
C LEU A 252 -3.27 -9.74 0.62
N PRO A 253 -3.42 -8.47 0.23
CA PRO A 253 -3.31 -8.10 -1.18
C PRO A 253 -1.90 -8.32 -1.75
N THR A 254 -0.86 -8.19 -0.93
CA THR A 254 0.53 -8.48 -1.32
C THR A 254 0.73 -9.97 -1.57
N PHE A 255 0.18 -10.82 -0.72
CA PHE A 255 0.21 -12.28 -0.92
C PHE A 255 -0.55 -12.71 -2.17
N ILE A 256 -1.68 -12.05 -2.47
CA ILE A 256 -2.40 -12.26 -3.74
C ILE A 256 -1.49 -11.90 -4.93
N GLY A 257 -0.76 -10.77 -4.84
CA GLY A 257 0.23 -10.38 -5.86
C GLY A 257 1.37 -11.42 -6.02
N TRP A 258 1.87 -11.95 -4.91
CA TRP A 258 2.88 -13.03 -4.94
C TRP A 258 2.34 -14.32 -5.55
N ALA A 259 1.11 -14.72 -5.20
CA ALA A 259 0.46 -15.88 -5.81
C ALA A 259 0.27 -15.70 -7.31
N ILE A 260 -0.10 -14.50 -7.76
CA ILE A 260 -0.18 -14.17 -9.19
C ILE A 260 1.19 -14.29 -9.86
N ALA A 261 2.24 -13.74 -9.26
CA ALA A 261 3.60 -13.80 -9.78
C ALA A 261 4.11 -15.26 -9.85
N TRP A 262 3.74 -16.10 -8.89
CA TRP A 262 4.04 -17.51 -8.88
C TRP A 262 3.35 -18.24 -10.05
N VAL A 263 2.05 -18.03 -10.24
CA VAL A 263 1.28 -18.66 -11.35
C VAL A 263 1.76 -18.17 -12.71
N ALA A 264 2.14 -16.90 -12.82
CA ALA A 264 2.65 -16.31 -14.06
C ALA A 264 4.06 -16.82 -14.44
N GLY A 265 4.75 -17.50 -13.52
CA GLY A 265 6.05 -18.13 -13.75
C GLY A 265 7.27 -17.48 -13.10
N PRO A 266 7.41 -16.14 -13.04
CA PRO A 266 8.61 -15.52 -12.49
C PRO A 266 8.78 -15.76 -10.98
N GLY A 267 7.69 -16.02 -10.24
CA GLY A 267 7.73 -16.14 -8.79
C GLY A 267 7.95 -14.81 -8.06
N PHE A 268 8.36 -14.88 -6.80
CA PHE A 268 8.65 -13.72 -5.96
C PHE A 268 9.84 -13.99 -5.03
N ALA A 269 10.38 -12.95 -4.43
CA ALA A 269 11.45 -13.01 -3.44
C ALA A 269 10.98 -12.40 -2.12
N LEU A 270 11.37 -13.01 -0.99
CA LEU A 270 11.11 -12.52 0.38
C LEU A 270 12.26 -11.69 0.93
N GLY A 271 13.42 -11.78 0.31
CA GLY A 271 14.63 -11.09 0.71
C GLY A 271 15.82 -11.52 -0.15
N THR A 272 16.98 -11.00 0.16
CA THR A 272 18.22 -11.31 -0.58
C THR A 272 18.50 -12.82 -0.55
N GLY A 273 18.71 -13.42 -1.72
CA GLY A 273 18.99 -14.86 -1.83
C GLY A 273 17.79 -15.79 -1.69
N THR A 274 16.56 -15.24 -1.67
CA THR A 274 15.32 -16.03 -1.66
C THR A 274 14.63 -15.96 -3.01
N VAL A 275 14.14 -17.08 -3.50
CA VAL A 275 13.28 -17.18 -4.69
C VAL A 275 12.22 -18.23 -4.43
N VAL A 276 10.96 -17.87 -4.66
CA VAL A 276 9.82 -18.79 -4.61
C VAL A 276 9.15 -18.77 -5.98
N SER A 277 9.31 -19.84 -6.74
CA SER A 277 8.76 -19.95 -8.09
C SER A 277 8.29 -21.38 -8.40
N PRO A 278 7.46 -21.59 -9.41
CA PRO A 278 7.04 -22.94 -9.84
C PRO A 278 8.18 -23.85 -10.27
N VAL A 279 9.31 -23.26 -10.69
CA VAL A 279 10.48 -24.02 -11.20
C VAL A 279 11.38 -24.47 -10.05
N GLY A 280 11.34 -23.77 -8.92
CA GLY A 280 12.13 -24.11 -7.74
C GLY A 280 11.99 -23.06 -6.64
N THR A 281 12.12 -23.52 -5.41
CA THR A 281 12.08 -22.68 -4.22
C THR A 281 13.45 -22.73 -3.54
N GLN A 282 14.06 -21.56 -3.39
CA GLN A 282 15.27 -21.36 -2.60
C GLN A 282 14.94 -20.38 -1.47
N LEU A 283 14.83 -20.92 -0.26
CA LEU A 283 14.59 -20.11 0.95
C LEU A 283 15.92 -19.86 1.65
N GLY A 284 16.21 -18.60 1.89
CA GLY A 284 17.23 -18.17 2.85
C GLY A 284 16.68 -18.14 4.28
N VAL A 285 17.24 -17.29 5.11
CA VAL A 285 16.71 -17.04 6.46
C VAL A 285 15.40 -16.25 6.30
N VAL A 286 14.27 -16.91 6.54
CA VAL A 286 12.94 -16.30 6.51
C VAL A 286 12.52 -15.98 7.93
N PRO A 287 12.03 -14.76 8.23
CA PRO A 287 11.54 -14.44 9.56
C PRO A 287 10.33 -15.30 9.92
N GLY A 288 10.26 -15.75 11.20
CA GLY A 288 9.19 -16.61 11.73
C GLY A 288 7.85 -15.89 11.87
N ILE A 289 7.34 -15.29 10.80
CA ILE A 289 6.04 -14.62 10.77
C ILE A 289 4.98 -15.68 10.48
N PRO A 290 3.93 -15.85 11.34
CA PRO A 290 2.98 -16.96 11.23
C PRO A 290 2.36 -17.16 9.85
N VAL A 291 1.97 -16.09 9.16
CA VAL A 291 1.38 -16.19 7.82
C VAL A 291 2.35 -16.73 6.75
N LEU A 292 3.66 -16.58 6.96
CA LEU A 292 4.66 -17.14 6.04
C LEU A 292 4.76 -18.66 6.15
N GLY A 293 4.19 -19.28 7.19
CA GLY A 293 3.97 -20.72 7.28
C GLY A 293 3.03 -21.27 6.22
N ALA A 294 2.31 -20.42 5.51
CA ALA A 294 1.45 -20.80 4.38
C ALA A 294 2.20 -20.82 3.02
N LEU A 295 3.48 -20.47 2.96
CA LEU A 295 4.30 -20.50 1.76
C LEU A 295 5.05 -21.82 1.66
#